data_9362124eaa446a08c80751fae4bbf266
#
_entry.id   9362124eaa446a08c80751fae4bbf266
#
_cell.length_a   1.000
_cell.length_b   1.000
_cell.length_c   1.000
_cell.angle_alpha   90.00
_cell.angle_beta   90.00
_cell.angle_gamma   90.00
#
_symmetry.space_group_name_H-M   'P 1'
#
loop_
_entity.id
_entity.type
_entity.pdbx_description
1 polymer ?
#
loop_
_entity_poly.entity_id
_entity_poly.type
_entity_poly.pdbx_seq_one_letter_code
_entity_poly.pdbx_strand_id
1 'polypeptide(L)'
;MKLTKAQKGWVMFDCANSAYYLIINSTIFPALFAAMVPNGSFAFGTQIKSSEALFQFAIGLSYLIIVFLSPILSGIADYGNRKKFFMQLFTYIGSAACFTLYFFDANHIELGIIAAAVAMIGYSGSIVFYNAYLPEIASIEEQDKLSARGFATGYFGSSILLILILAASMFYKELGFSSEIQVYSTGFLSVGIWWLAFSQYSFSRLPQEENLKVPYREAVKSGFLEIKKVWKDVKAKAVLFQFIVTYFFISMGLQTLVLIASLFALEKLHVGKTQLIITALIIQFAGILGAIFFARLSKAKGNFFALFFPLLILLGICLSVVLIVNSTLFYIVGISLGIAMAGAQSLARSTYSKLLPETHDHASFFSFFDVSEKIATTVGMLTAAFVSYQFGSQNSILILSVIFMMAIFMLRKTQRTAQLNGTKI
;
A
#
# COMPACT_ATOMS: atom_id res chain seq x y z
N MET A 1 -14.17 -1.38 22.65
CA MET A 1 -15.17 -1.03 21.63
C MET A 1 -15.55 -2.29 20.87
N LYS A 2 -16.83 -2.58 20.82
CA LYS A 2 -17.40 -3.69 20.03
C LYS A 2 -17.62 -3.15 18.61
N LEU A 3 -16.95 -3.73 17.60
CA LEU A 3 -17.10 -3.27 16.21
C LEU A 3 -18.52 -3.51 15.69
N THR A 4 -19.06 -2.56 14.95
CA THR A 4 -20.32 -2.71 14.19
C THR A 4 -20.16 -3.75 13.08
N LYS A 5 -21.27 -4.14 12.44
CA LYS A 5 -21.25 -5.07 11.30
C LYS A 5 -20.43 -4.50 10.13
N ALA A 6 -20.62 -3.22 9.80
CA ALA A 6 -19.90 -2.53 8.75
C ALA A 6 -18.39 -2.41 9.06
N GLN A 7 -18.04 -2.01 10.28
CA GLN A 7 -16.64 -1.90 10.71
C GLN A 7 -15.90 -3.25 10.67
N LYS A 8 -16.57 -4.36 11.03
CA LYS A 8 -15.98 -5.71 10.89
C LYS A 8 -15.74 -6.06 9.42
N GLY A 9 -16.70 -5.75 8.54
CA GLY A 9 -16.53 -5.95 7.09
C GLY A 9 -15.36 -5.15 6.56
N TRP A 10 -15.26 -3.88 6.95
CA TRP A 10 -14.18 -2.99 6.52
C TRP A 10 -12.79 -3.48 6.96
N VAL A 11 -12.62 -3.84 8.24
CA VAL A 11 -11.36 -4.40 8.76
C VAL A 11 -10.96 -5.69 8.04
N MET A 12 -11.94 -6.54 7.67
CA MET A 12 -11.66 -7.80 6.98
C MET A 12 -11.20 -7.60 5.53
N PHE A 13 -11.53 -6.45 4.91
CA PHE A 13 -11.02 -6.13 3.58
C PHE A 13 -9.51 -5.88 3.58
N ASP A 14 -8.95 -5.26 4.62
CA ASP A 14 -7.49 -5.16 4.78
C ASP A 14 -6.83 -6.55 4.89
N CYS A 15 -7.48 -7.51 5.58
CA CYS A 15 -7.02 -8.91 5.61
C CYS A 15 -7.05 -9.54 4.20
N ALA A 16 -8.07 -9.22 3.41
CA ALA A 16 -8.24 -9.76 2.07
C ALA A 16 -7.12 -9.30 1.12
N ASN A 17 -6.91 -7.99 1.02
CA ASN A 17 -6.04 -7.41 0.00
C ASN A 17 -4.56 -7.37 0.39
N SER A 18 -4.21 -7.35 1.68
CA SER A 18 -2.82 -7.31 2.14
C SER A 18 -2.03 -8.57 1.76
N ALA A 19 -2.70 -9.70 1.58
CA ALA A 19 -2.07 -10.93 1.12
C ALA A 19 -1.47 -10.76 -0.30
N TYR A 20 -2.20 -10.09 -1.20
CA TYR A 20 -1.69 -9.75 -2.52
C TYR A 20 -0.43 -8.88 -2.41
N TYR A 21 -0.51 -7.79 -1.64
CA TYR A 21 0.60 -6.84 -1.52
C TYR A 21 1.86 -7.50 -0.96
N LEU A 22 1.73 -8.29 0.11
CA LEU A 22 2.87 -8.95 0.73
C LEU A 22 3.46 -10.05 -0.16
N ILE A 23 2.62 -10.95 -0.68
CA ILE A 23 3.09 -12.19 -1.31
C ILE A 23 3.45 -11.96 -2.79
N ILE A 24 2.58 -11.29 -3.54
CA ILE A 24 2.77 -11.10 -4.98
C ILE A 24 3.57 -9.82 -5.28
N ASN A 25 3.24 -8.70 -4.63
CA ASN A 25 3.96 -7.47 -4.97
C ASN A 25 5.35 -7.36 -4.31
N SER A 26 5.52 -7.89 -3.08
CA SER A 26 6.71 -7.54 -2.27
C SER A 26 7.66 -8.70 -1.98
N THR A 27 7.23 -9.98 -2.05
CA THR A 27 8.08 -11.10 -1.61
C THR A 27 8.25 -12.22 -2.63
N ILE A 28 7.25 -13.10 -2.78
CA ILE A 28 7.45 -14.35 -3.53
C ILE A 28 7.54 -14.10 -5.05
N PHE A 29 6.59 -13.36 -5.64
CA PHE A 29 6.56 -13.23 -7.09
C PHE A 29 7.77 -12.45 -7.65
N PRO A 30 8.23 -11.32 -7.08
CA PRO A 30 9.45 -10.67 -7.58
C PRO A 30 10.68 -11.56 -7.53
N ALA A 31 10.84 -12.35 -6.44
CA ALA A 31 11.96 -13.28 -6.29
C ALA A 31 11.88 -14.44 -7.27
N LEU A 32 10.68 -15.00 -7.51
CA LEU A 32 10.46 -16.06 -8.46
C LEU A 32 10.65 -15.55 -9.90
N PHE A 33 10.12 -14.38 -10.21
CA PHE A 33 10.26 -13.75 -11.53
C PHE A 33 11.73 -13.54 -11.88
N ALA A 34 12.53 -12.97 -10.96
CA ALA A 34 13.96 -12.78 -11.15
C ALA A 34 14.73 -14.11 -11.31
N ALA A 35 14.26 -15.18 -10.66
CA ALA A 35 14.89 -16.50 -10.79
C ALA A 35 14.53 -17.22 -12.10
N MET A 36 13.30 -17.04 -12.60
CA MET A 36 12.80 -17.75 -13.81
C MET A 36 13.04 -16.98 -15.10
N VAL A 37 13.28 -15.68 -15.03
CA VAL A 37 13.50 -14.80 -16.19
C VAL A 37 14.91 -14.23 -16.11
N PRO A 38 15.94 -14.99 -16.55
CA PRO A 38 17.30 -14.51 -16.52
C PRO A 38 17.48 -13.30 -17.48
N ASN A 39 18.46 -12.44 -17.15
CA ASN A 39 18.84 -11.34 -18.02
C ASN A 39 19.26 -11.89 -19.40
N GLY A 40 18.76 -11.25 -20.46
CA GLY A 40 18.94 -11.75 -21.83
C GLY A 40 17.75 -12.52 -22.40
N SER A 41 16.75 -12.88 -21.59
CA SER A 41 15.49 -13.45 -22.07
C SER A 41 14.76 -12.50 -23.02
N PHE A 42 13.84 -13.03 -23.86
CA PHE A 42 13.04 -12.22 -24.76
C PHE A 42 11.59 -12.14 -24.26
N ALA A 43 11.06 -10.94 -24.21
CA ALA A 43 9.63 -10.68 -24.02
C ALA A 43 9.22 -9.39 -24.73
N PHE A 44 7.96 -9.30 -25.14
CA PHE A 44 7.43 -8.16 -25.89
C PHE A 44 8.23 -7.80 -27.14
N GLY A 45 8.85 -8.79 -27.79
CA GLY A 45 9.70 -8.59 -28.98
C GLY A 45 11.07 -7.94 -28.72
N THR A 46 11.47 -7.78 -27.46
CA THR A 46 12.75 -7.17 -27.06
C THR A 46 13.51 -8.04 -26.07
N GLN A 47 14.84 -7.84 -26.01
CA GLN A 47 15.67 -8.52 -25.04
C GLN A 47 15.58 -7.83 -23.67
N ILE A 48 15.29 -8.61 -22.63
CA ILE A 48 15.21 -8.14 -21.25
C ILE A 48 16.63 -7.93 -20.70
N LYS A 49 16.97 -6.69 -20.37
CA LYS A 49 18.27 -6.36 -19.76
C LYS A 49 18.31 -6.66 -18.27
N SER A 50 17.19 -6.49 -17.56
CA SER A 50 17.02 -6.80 -16.13
C SER A 50 15.56 -7.20 -15.87
N SER A 51 15.37 -8.36 -15.28
CA SER A 51 14.05 -8.87 -14.88
C SER A 51 13.42 -8.02 -13.78
N GLU A 52 14.20 -7.57 -12.81
CA GLU A 52 13.74 -6.68 -11.75
C GLU A 52 13.26 -5.33 -12.30
N ALA A 53 14.02 -4.75 -13.25
CA ALA A 53 13.63 -3.50 -13.88
C ALA A 53 12.35 -3.64 -14.69
N LEU A 54 12.16 -4.76 -15.41
CA LEU A 54 10.92 -5.04 -16.14
C LEU A 54 9.71 -5.14 -15.20
N PHE A 55 9.86 -5.88 -14.09
CA PHE A 55 8.79 -6.00 -13.08
C PHE A 55 8.45 -4.63 -12.47
N GLN A 56 9.45 -3.86 -12.05
CA GLN A 56 9.23 -2.54 -11.46
C GLN A 56 8.61 -1.55 -12.46
N PHE A 57 9.01 -1.63 -13.74
CA PHE A 57 8.39 -0.84 -14.80
C PHE A 57 6.90 -1.17 -14.98
N ALA A 58 6.54 -2.46 -14.96
CA ALA A 58 5.14 -2.89 -15.07
C ALA A 58 4.29 -2.41 -13.89
N ILE A 59 4.83 -2.49 -12.66
CA ILE A 59 4.17 -1.96 -11.45
C ILE A 59 4.05 -0.43 -11.51
N GLY A 60 5.10 0.27 -11.95
CA GLY A 60 5.09 1.73 -12.15
C GLY A 60 4.05 2.17 -13.19
N LEU A 61 3.92 1.42 -14.29
CA LEU A 61 2.89 1.66 -15.30
C LEU A 61 1.49 1.45 -14.73
N SER A 62 1.30 0.44 -13.88
CA SER A 62 0.03 0.19 -13.18
C SER A 62 -0.35 1.37 -12.27
N TYR A 63 0.61 1.94 -11.55
CA TYR A 63 0.40 3.15 -10.76
C TYR A 63 0.00 4.34 -11.63
N LEU A 64 0.68 4.53 -12.76
CA LEU A 64 0.35 5.61 -13.69
C LEU A 64 -1.09 5.47 -14.23
N ILE A 65 -1.50 4.27 -14.62
CA ILE A 65 -2.88 3.99 -15.05
C ILE A 65 -3.86 4.37 -13.95
N ILE A 66 -3.62 3.99 -12.71
CA ILE A 66 -4.50 4.30 -11.57
C ILE A 66 -4.52 5.80 -11.25
N VAL A 67 -3.39 6.49 -11.35
CA VAL A 67 -3.33 7.96 -11.17
C VAL A 67 -4.30 8.69 -12.09
N PHE A 68 -4.50 8.21 -13.32
CA PHE A 68 -5.46 8.80 -14.25
C PHE A 68 -6.89 8.26 -14.08
N LEU A 69 -7.04 6.96 -13.83
CA LEU A 69 -8.37 6.34 -13.73
C LEU A 69 -9.06 6.62 -12.40
N SER A 70 -8.32 6.61 -11.29
CA SER A 70 -8.89 6.69 -9.94
C SER A 70 -9.76 7.95 -9.74
N PRO A 71 -9.32 9.18 -10.08
CA PRO A 71 -10.16 10.36 -9.92
C PRO A 71 -11.44 10.28 -10.75
N ILE A 72 -11.34 9.83 -12.01
CA ILE A 72 -12.49 9.74 -12.92
C ILE A 72 -13.53 8.76 -12.38
N LEU A 73 -13.08 7.57 -12.00
CA LEU A 73 -13.98 6.53 -11.49
C LEU A 73 -14.55 6.88 -10.12
N SER A 74 -13.80 7.60 -9.29
CA SER A 74 -14.27 8.08 -7.99
C SER A 74 -15.38 9.12 -8.15
N GLY A 75 -15.24 10.08 -9.07
CA GLY A 75 -16.29 11.04 -9.37
C GLY A 75 -17.56 10.37 -9.91
N ILE A 76 -17.42 9.34 -10.75
CA ILE A 76 -18.55 8.55 -11.25
C ILE A 76 -19.19 7.75 -10.09
N ALA A 77 -18.37 7.23 -9.19
CA ALA A 77 -18.83 6.44 -8.04
C ALA A 77 -19.62 7.29 -7.04
N ASP A 78 -19.12 8.48 -6.71
CA ASP A 78 -19.79 9.40 -5.79
C ASP A 78 -21.11 9.93 -6.41
N TYR A 79 -21.08 10.39 -7.67
CA TYR A 79 -22.27 10.89 -8.36
C TYR A 79 -23.36 9.82 -8.52
N GLY A 80 -22.97 8.57 -8.83
CA GLY A 80 -23.90 7.44 -9.03
C GLY A 80 -24.22 6.65 -7.77
N ASN A 81 -23.63 6.98 -6.62
CA ASN A 81 -23.66 6.20 -5.38
C ASN A 81 -23.26 4.73 -5.61
N ARG A 82 -22.08 4.49 -6.22
CA ARG A 82 -21.61 3.18 -6.71
C ARG A 82 -20.23 2.80 -6.18
N LYS A 83 -19.80 3.29 -5.03
CA LYS A 83 -18.48 2.99 -4.44
C LYS A 83 -18.26 1.48 -4.27
N LYS A 84 -19.26 0.78 -3.75
CA LYS A 84 -19.21 -0.67 -3.55
C LYS A 84 -19.04 -1.43 -4.86
N PHE A 85 -19.72 -1.03 -5.92
CA PHE A 85 -19.60 -1.64 -7.24
C PHE A 85 -18.15 -1.54 -7.77
N PHE A 86 -17.54 -0.36 -7.72
CA PHE A 86 -16.15 -0.19 -8.18
C PHE A 86 -15.16 -0.93 -7.28
N MET A 87 -15.36 -0.94 -5.96
CA MET A 87 -14.55 -1.73 -5.04
C MET A 87 -14.61 -3.23 -5.39
N GLN A 88 -15.80 -3.76 -5.69
CA GLN A 88 -15.99 -5.14 -6.13
C GLN A 88 -15.32 -5.40 -7.48
N LEU A 89 -15.55 -4.53 -8.46
CA LEU A 89 -14.97 -4.66 -9.81
C LEU A 89 -13.45 -4.80 -9.77
N PHE A 90 -12.78 -3.88 -9.09
CA PHE A 90 -11.32 -3.91 -8.95
C PHE A 90 -10.83 -5.13 -8.16
N THR A 91 -11.56 -5.54 -7.12
CA THR A 91 -11.25 -6.75 -6.36
C THR A 91 -11.34 -8.00 -7.26
N TYR A 92 -12.38 -8.11 -8.09
CA TYR A 92 -12.53 -9.26 -8.98
C TYR A 92 -11.46 -9.28 -10.07
N ILE A 93 -11.14 -8.12 -10.66
CA ILE A 93 -10.04 -7.99 -11.63
C ILE A 93 -8.71 -8.43 -10.98
N GLY A 94 -8.39 -7.93 -9.79
CA GLY A 94 -7.16 -8.26 -9.08
C GLY A 94 -7.08 -9.74 -8.69
N SER A 95 -8.16 -10.31 -8.17
CA SER A 95 -8.21 -11.74 -7.82
C SER A 95 -8.09 -12.65 -9.05
N ALA A 96 -8.74 -12.30 -10.17
CA ALA A 96 -8.63 -13.04 -11.43
C ALA A 96 -7.19 -12.99 -11.98
N ALA A 97 -6.53 -11.84 -11.88
CA ALA A 97 -5.12 -11.71 -12.25
C ALA A 97 -4.21 -12.58 -11.38
N CYS A 98 -4.47 -12.70 -10.06
CA CYS A 98 -3.75 -13.63 -9.20
C CYS A 98 -3.96 -15.10 -9.62
N PHE A 99 -5.16 -15.48 -10.08
CA PHE A 99 -5.39 -16.82 -10.64
C PHE A 99 -4.58 -17.04 -11.92
N THR A 100 -4.46 -16.02 -12.76
CA THR A 100 -3.67 -16.08 -14.00
C THR A 100 -2.18 -16.30 -13.71
N LEU A 101 -1.63 -15.77 -12.59
CA LEU A 101 -0.25 -15.98 -12.17
C LEU A 101 0.09 -17.45 -11.86
N TYR A 102 -0.89 -18.31 -11.61
CA TYR A 102 -0.68 -19.76 -11.50
C TYR A 102 -0.02 -20.35 -12.74
N PHE A 103 -0.32 -19.81 -13.92
CA PHE A 103 0.19 -20.30 -15.22
C PHE A 103 1.50 -19.62 -15.65
N PHE A 104 2.10 -18.82 -14.78
CA PHE A 104 3.39 -18.18 -15.05
C PHE A 104 4.52 -19.19 -15.02
N ASP A 105 5.31 -19.22 -16.09
CA ASP A 105 6.57 -19.95 -16.21
C ASP A 105 7.57 -19.19 -17.10
N ALA A 106 8.75 -19.78 -17.32
CA ALA A 106 9.79 -19.18 -18.15
C ALA A 106 9.41 -18.99 -19.62
N ASN A 107 8.39 -19.71 -20.13
CA ASN A 107 7.91 -19.60 -21.51
C ASN A 107 6.77 -18.57 -21.65
N HIS A 108 6.18 -18.14 -20.54
CA HIS A 108 5.03 -17.23 -20.50
C HIS A 108 5.35 -15.97 -19.69
N ILE A 109 6.48 -15.30 -20.02
CA ILE A 109 6.98 -14.13 -19.30
C ILE A 109 5.98 -12.96 -19.37
N GLU A 110 5.43 -12.70 -20.56
CA GLU A 110 4.46 -11.64 -20.81
C GLU A 110 3.21 -11.82 -19.96
N LEU A 111 2.70 -13.07 -19.87
CA LEU A 111 1.54 -13.41 -19.04
C LEU A 111 1.80 -13.07 -17.58
N GLY A 112 2.98 -13.43 -17.03
CA GLY A 112 3.35 -13.11 -15.65
C GLY A 112 3.38 -11.61 -15.36
N ILE A 113 4.01 -10.85 -16.26
CA ILE A 113 4.12 -9.38 -16.12
C ILE A 113 2.77 -8.69 -16.27
N ILE A 114 1.97 -9.07 -17.28
CA ILE A 114 0.64 -8.48 -17.48
C ILE A 114 -0.27 -8.82 -16.31
N ALA A 115 -0.28 -10.07 -15.85
CA ALA A 115 -1.09 -10.47 -14.70
C ALA A 115 -0.68 -9.72 -13.42
N ALA A 116 0.63 -9.56 -13.15
CA ALA A 116 1.10 -8.77 -12.01
C ALA A 116 0.68 -7.30 -12.09
N ALA A 117 0.78 -6.69 -13.28
CA ALA A 117 0.34 -5.32 -13.53
C ALA A 117 -1.18 -5.15 -13.33
N VAL A 118 -1.99 -6.07 -13.86
CA VAL A 118 -3.46 -6.06 -13.71
C VAL A 118 -3.86 -6.29 -12.26
N ALA A 119 -3.16 -7.18 -11.53
CA ALA A 119 -3.39 -7.39 -10.11
C ALA A 119 -3.10 -6.12 -9.30
N MET A 120 -2.03 -5.37 -9.64
CA MET A 120 -1.71 -4.08 -9.01
C MET A 120 -2.78 -3.02 -9.30
N ILE A 121 -3.31 -2.97 -10.53
CA ILE A 121 -4.44 -2.09 -10.88
C ILE A 121 -5.67 -2.43 -10.04
N GLY A 122 -6.00 -3.73 -9.91
CA GLY A 122 -7.09 -4.21 -9.07
C GLY A 122 -6.91 -3.84 -7.60
N TYR A 123 -5.71 -4.04 -7.06
CA TYR A 123 -5.37 -3.67 -5.68
C TYR A 123 -5.52 -2.16 -5.46
N SER A 124 -4.80 -1.36 -6.22
CA SER A 124 -4.80 0.10 -6.05
C SER A 124 -6.18 0.71 -6.29
N GLY A 125 -6.92 0.25 -7.31
CA GLY A 125 -8.26 0.75 -7.59
C GLY A 125 -9.26 0.41 -6.48
N SER A 126 -9.18 -0.79 -5.87
CA SER A 126 -10.07 -1.18 -4.78
C SER A 126 -9.83 -0.38 -3.49
N ILE A 127 -8.59 -0.01 -3.20
CA ILE A 127 -8.17 0.72 -1.98
C ILE A 127 -8.81 2.12 -1.90
N VAL A 128 -8.97 2.81 -3.01
CA VAL A 128 -9.58 4.15 -3.04
C VAL A 128 -11.01 4.10 -2.47
N PHE A 129 -11.82 3.18 -3.00
CA PHE A 129 -13.21 3.02 -2.57
C PHE A 129 -13.31 2.42 -1.17
N TYR A 130 -12.41 1.52 -0.81
CA TYR A 130 -12.28 0.98 0.54
C TYR A 130 -12.01 2.08 1.57
N ASN A 131 -11.04 2.95 1.31
CA ASN A 131 -10.70 4.05 2.22
C ASN A 131 -11.85 5.05 2.37
N ALA A 132 -12.64 5.27 1.33
CA ALA A 132 -13.79 6.18 1.33
C ALA A 132 -14.89 5.78 2.32
N TYR A 133 -14.97 4.51 2.71
CA TYR A 133 -15.91 4.06 3.75
C TYR A 133 -15.51 4.48 5.16
N LEU A 134 -14.23 4.78 5.43
CA LEU A 134 -13.77 5.06 6.80
C LEU A 134 -14.56 6.20 7.48
N PRO A 135 -14.75 7.39 6.86
CA PRO A 135 -15.56 8.46 7.46
C PRO A 135 -17.06 8.15 7.54
N GLU A 136 -17.56 7.19 6.75
CA GLU A 136 -18.99 6.84 6.72
C GLU A 136 -19.40 5.84 7.81
N ILE A 137 -18.47 4.98 8.25
CA ILE A 137 -18.72 3.88 9.17
C ILE A 137 -18.14 4.09 10.56
N ALA A 138 -17.40 5.18 10.78
CA ALA A 138 -16.73 5.47 12.05
C ALA A 138 -16.85 6.94 12.40
N SER A 139 -17.18 7.24 13.66
CA SER A 139 -17.08 8.59 14.18
C SER A 139 -15.62 9.08 14.17
N ILE A 140 -15.42 10.39 14.22
CA ILE A 140 -14.08 11.01 14.20
C ILE A 140 -13.18 10.40 15.29
N GLU A 141 -13.73 10.11 16.48
CA GLU A 141 -12.98 9.55 17.62
C GLU A 141 -12.62 8.07 17.42
N GLU A 142 -13.32 7.37 16.53
CA GLU A 142 -13.14 5.94 16.27
C GLU A 142 -12.21 5.66 15.09
N GLN A 143 -12.04 6.62 14.17
CA GLN A 143 -11.32 6.40 12.90
C GLN A 143 -9.88 5.94 13.10
N ASP A 144 -9.11 6.48 14.07
CA ASP A 144 -7.73 6.05 14.33
C ASP A 144 -7.68 4.57 14.74
N LYS A 145 -8.58 4.18 15.65
CA LYS A 145 -8.64 2.81 16.14
C LYS A 145 -9.10 1.84 15.07
N LEU A 146 -10.05 2.27 14.23
CA LEU A 146 -10.55 1.44 13.13
C LEU A 146 -9.48 1.29 12.05
N SER A 147 -8.81 2.38 11.66
CA SER A 147 -7.69 2.36 10.71
C SER A 147 -6.55 1.44 11.18
N ALA A 148 -6.12 1.57 12.44
CA ALA A 148 -5.09 0.72 13.02
C ALA A 148 -5.49 -0.77 13.06
N ARG A 149 -6.77 -1.07 13.35
CA ARG A 149 -7.28 -2.46 13.30
C ARG A 149 -7.28 -3.03 11.89
N GLY A 150 -7.62 -2.21 10.88
CA GLY A 150 -7.52 -2.62 9.49
C GLY A 150 -6.09 -3.07 9.17
N PHE A 151 -5.10 -2.19 9.37
CA PHE A 151 -3.69 -2.51 9.12
C PHE A 151 -3.20 -3.73 9.93
N ALA A 152 -3.52 -3.79 11.24
CA ALA A 152 -3.12 -4.92 12.09
C ALA A 152 -3.72 -6.25 11.59
N THR A 153 -4.98 -6.25 11.16
CA THR A 153 -5.65 -7.44 10.63
C THR A 153 -5.09 -7.82 9.26
N GLY A 154 -4.77 -6.84 8.42
CA GLY A 154 -4.11 -7.04 7.13
C GLY A 154 -2.74 -7.69 7.29
N TYR A 155 -1.90 -7.14 8.16
CA TYR A 155 -0.57 -7.70 8.46
C TYR A 155 -0.65 -9.12 9.04
N PHE A 156 -1.58 -9.36 9.96
CA PHE A 156 -1.77 -10.69 10.53
C PHE A 156 -2.21 -11.71 9.46
N GLY A 157 -3.25 -11.39 8.69
CA GLY A 157 -3.79 -12.29 7.67
C GLY A 157 -2.79 -12.61 6.55
N SER A 158 -2.10 -11.58 6.03
CA SER A 158 -1.08 -11.76 4.99
C SER A 158 0.11 -12.57 5.50
N SER A 159 0.53 -12.38 6.76
CA SER A 159 1.60 -13.17 7.36
C SER A 159 1.23 -14.64 7.51
N ILE A 160 0.01 -14.97 7.90
CA ILE A 160 -0.45 -16.36 8.00
C ILE A 160 -0.35 -17.03 6.62
N LEU A 161 -0.89 -16.40 5.57
CA LEU A 161 -0.86 -17.00 4.24
C LEU A 161 0.57 -17.14 3.71
N LEU A 162 1.45 -16.15 3.93
CA LEU A 162 2.87 -16.23 3.57
C LEU A 162 3.56 -17.39 4.30
N ILE A 163 3.35 -17.54 5.61
CA ILE A 163 3.93 -18.66 6.41
C ILE A 163 3.45 -20.00 5.88
N LEU A 164 2.16 -20.14 5.54
CA LEU A 164 1.61 -21.38 4.99
C LEU A 164 2.26 -21.73 3.64
N ILE A 165 2.46 -20.76 2.74
CA ILE A 165 3.12 -20.98 1.46
C ILE A 165 4.58 -21.37 1.66
N LEU A 166 5.31 -20.70 2.57
CA LEU A 166 6.70 -21.02 2.88
C LEU A 166 6.84 -22.40 3.53
N ALA A 167 5.96 -22.73 4.47
CA ALA A 167 5.94 -24.07 5.06
C ALA A 167 5.68 -25.15 3.99
N ALA A 168 4.70 -24.90 3.10
CA ALA A 168 4.43 -25.81 1.99
C ALA A 168 5.63 -25.95 1.03
N SER A 169 6.41 -24.89 0.81
CA SER A 169 7.62 -24.97 -0.02
C SER A 169 8.76 -25.75 0.63
N MET A 170 8.85 -25.77 1.97
CA MET A 170 9.83 -26.58 2.69
C MET A 170 9.49 -28.08 2.66
N PHE A 171 8.21 -28.42 2.63
CA PHE A 171 7.69 -29.80 2.63
C PHE A 171 7.02 -30.15 1.30
N TYR A 172 7.51 -29.61 0.18
CA TYR A 172 6.82 -29.75 -1.12
C TYR A 172 6.72 -31.21 -1.58
N LYS A 173 7.74 -32.04 -1.32
CA LYS A 173 7.73 -33.45 -1.71
C LYS A 173 6.71 -34.26 -0.90
N GLU A 174 6.66 -34.05 0.42
CA GLU A 174 5.73 -34.70 1.34
C GLU A 174 4.27 -34.33 1.02
N LEU A 175 4.06 -33.11 0.51
CA LEU A 175 2.76 -32.62 0.07
C LEU A 175 2.39 -33.03 -1.35
N GLY A 176 3.27 -33.80 -2.06
CA GLY A 176 3.03 -34.32 -3.38
C GLY A 176 3.26 -33.31 -4.52
N PHE A 177 3.93 -32.21 -4.26
CA PHE A 177 4.34 -31.27 -5.31
C PHE A 177 5.62 -31.72 -6.00
N SER A 178 5.71 -31.50 -7.30
CA SER A 178 6.89 -31.86 -8.11
C SER A 178 8.07 -30.90 -7.91
N SER A 179 7.83 -29.66 -7.48
CA SER A 179 8.85 -28.64 -7.25
C SER A 179 8.39 -27.53 -6.31
N GLU A 180 9.33 -26.77 -5.72
CA GLU A 180 9.03 -25.55 -4.97
C GLU A 180 8.32 -24.50 -5.84
N ILE A 181 8.65 -24.43 -7.14
CA ILE A 181 8.02 -23.51 -8.09
C ILE A 181 6.52 -23.79 -8.18
N GLN A 182 6.12 -25.08 -8.23
CA GLN A 182 4.71 -25.46 -8.26
C GLN A 182 3.97 -25.02 -6.98
N VAL A 183 4.65 -25.07 -5.81
CA VAL A 183 4.06 -24.54 -4.56
C VAL A 183 3.85 -23.05 -4.66
N TYR A 184 4.81 -22.28 -5.17
CA TYR A 184 4.68 -20.84 -5.31
C TYR A 184 3.56 -20.47 -6.30
N SER A 185 3.45 -21.14 -7.43
CA SER A 185 2.34 -20.98 -8.39
C SER A 185 0.98 -21.26 -7.72
N THR A 186 0.88 -22.36 -6.95
CA THR A 186 -0.33 -22.67 -6.15
C THR A 186 -0.56 -21.61 -5.05
N GLY A 187 0.52 -21.04 -4.52
CA GLY A 187 0.47 -19.91 -3.59
C GLY A 187 -0.20 -18.67 -4.21
N PHE A 188 0.08 -18.34 -5.47
CA PHE A 188 -0.58 -17.23 -6.17
C PHE A 188 -2.07 -17.48 -6.37
N LEU A 189 -2.45 -18.70 -6.72
CA LEU A 189 -3.85 -19.12 -6.75
C LEU A 189 -4.51 -18.96 -5.39
N SER A 190 -3.82 -19.37 -4.31
CA SER A 190 -4.29 -19.26 -2.93
C SER A 190 -4.49 -17.79 -2.52
N VAL A 191 -3.61 -16.87 -2.96
CA VAL A 191 -3.76 -15.42 -2.74
C VAL A 191 -5.03 -14.90 -3.42
N GLY A 192 -5.31 -15.30 -4.65
CA GLY A 192 -6.53 -14.92 -5.37
C GLY A 192 -7.80 -15.42 -4.65
N ILE A 193 -7.81 -16.69 -4.20
CA ILE A 193 -8.91 -17.27 -3.42
C ILE A 193 -9.09 -16.53 -2.09
N TRP A 194 -7.99 -16.26 -1.36
CA TRP A 194 -7.98 -15.52 -0.11
C TRP A 194 -8.59 -14.13 -0.28
N TRP A 195 -8.07 -13.40 -1.26
CA TRP A 195 -8.55 -12.04 -1.56
C TRP A 195 -10.04 -12.04 -1.90
N LEU A 196 -10.47 -12.92 -2.79
CA LEU A 196 -11.86 -13.05 -3.18
C LEU A 196 -12.76 -13.41 -1.99
N ALA A 197 -12.43 -14.47 -1.24
CA ALA A 197 -13.26 -15.01 -0.17
C ALA A 197 -13.47 -14.00 0.99
N PHE A 198 -12.38 -13.40 1.48
CA PHE A 198 -12.48 -12.40 2.56
C PHE A 198 -13.14 -11.10 2.10
N SER A 199 -13.00 -10.74 0.81
CA SER A 199 -13.72 -9.60 0.24
C SER A 199 -15.23 -9.85 0.17
N GLN A 200 -15.70 -11.06 -0.12
CA GLN A 200 -17.14 -11.38 -0.07
C GLN A 200 -17.72 -11.16 1.33
N TYR A 201 -16.97 -11.58 2.36
CA TYR A 201 -17.36 -11.29 3.74
C TYR A 201 -17.48 -9.76 3.99
N SER A 202 -16.56 -8.97 3.46
CA SER A 202 -16.57 -7.51 3.56
C SER A 202 -17.78 -6.92 2.82
N PHE A 203 -17.99 -7.29 1.58
CA PHE A 203 -19.08 -6.79 0.75
C PHE A 203 -20.47 -7.11 1.32
N SER A 204 -20.63 -8.25 1.99
CA SER A 204 -21.90 -8.61 2.64
C SER A 204 -22.21 -7.75 3.87
N ARG A 205 -21.25 -7.00 4.41
CA ARG A 205 -21.36 -6.23 5.66
C ARG A 205 -21.25 -4.73 5.50
N LEU A 206 -20.57 -4.26 4.43
CA LEU A 206 -20.52 -2.84 4.09
C LEU A 206 -21.92 -2.33 3.72
N PRO A 207 -22.20 -1.03 3.97
CA PRO A 207 -23.49 -0.44 3.63
C PRO A 207 -23.89 -0.74 2.19
N GLN A 208 -25.17 -0.99 1.97
CA GLN A 208 -25.73 -1.06 0.62
C GLN A 208 -25.98 0.36 0.14
N GLU A 209 -25.57 0.62 -1.09
CA GLU A 209 -25.78 1.89 -1.75
C GLU A 209 -27.03 1.76 -2.64
N GLU A 210 -27.94 2.72 -2.53
CA GLU A 210 -29.01 2.84 -3.51
C GLU A 210 -28.43 3.39 -4.80
N ASN A 211 -28.22 2.52 -5.77
CA ASN A 211 -27.70 2.89 -7.08
C ASN A 211 -28.67 3.88 -7.74
N LEU A 212 -28.24 5.11 -7.90
CA LEU A 212 -28.99 6.09 -8.69
C LEU A 212 -28.98 5.63 -10.16
N LYS A 213 -30.17 5.57 -10.78
CA LYS A 213 -30.32 5.22 -12.19
C LYS A 213 -29.90 6.42 -13.06
N VAL A 214 -28.61 6.68 -13.12
CA VAL A 214 -28.05 7.77 -13.92
C VAL A 214 -27.57 7.22 -15.25
N PRO A 215 -27.90 7.85 -16.39
CA PRO A 215 -27.34 7.48 -17.69
C PRO A 215 -25.81 7.54 -17.67
N TYR A 216 -25.14 6.55 -18.27
CA TYR A 216 -23.67 6.44 -18.23
C TYR A 216 -22.95 7.70 -18.71
N ARG A 217 -23.45 8.31 -19.81
CA ARG A 217 -22.88 9.55 -20.38
C ARG A 217 -22.96 10.72 -19.40
N GLU A 218 -24.04 10.82 -18.66
CA GLU A 218 -24.23 11.86 -17.65
C GLU A 218 -23.32 11.61 -16.44
N ALA A 219 -23.22 10.37 -15.98
CA ALA A 219 -22.32 9.97 -14.88
C ALA A 219 -20.85 10.31 -15.20
N VAL A 220 -20.38 10.04 -16.41
CA VAL A 220 -19.01 10.39 -16.82
C VAL A 220 -18.81 11.90 -16.83
N LYS A 221 -19.72 12.67 -17.44
CA LYS A 221 -19.62 14.14 -17.48
C LYS A 221 -19.66 14.75 -16.09
N SER A 222 -20.57 14.29 -15.24
CA SER A 222 -20.72 14.78 -13.87
C SER A 222 -19.55 14.34 -12.99
N GLY A 223 -18.98 13.14 -13.20
CA GLY A 223 -17.77 12.70 -12.53
C GLY A 223 -16.57 13.63 -12.78
N PHE A 224 -16.37 14.10 -14.00
CA PHE A 224 -15.32 15.10 -14.27
C PHE A 224 -15.57 16.46 -13.59
N LEU A 225 -16.82 16.89 -13.51
CA LEU A 225 -17.18 18.12 -12.80
C LEU A 225 -16.97 17.97 -11.30
N GLU A 226 -17.30 16.79 -10.75
CA GLU A 226 -17.10 16.48 -9.34
C GLU A 226 -15.62 16.52 -8.95
N ILE A 227 -14.73 15.92 -9.74
CA ILE A 227 -13.28 15.98 -9.51
C ILE A 227 -12.80 17.44 -9.46
N LYS A 228 -13.25 18.27 -10.41
CA LYS A 228 -12.86 19.68 -10.45
C LYS A 228 -13.36 20.45 -9.23
N LYS A 229 -14.57 20.16 -8.76
CA LYS A 229 -15.16 20.70 -7.53
C LYS A 229 -14.32 20.28 -6.31
N VAL A 230 -14.10 18.97 -6.14
CA VAL A 230 -13.32 18.43 -5.01
C VAL A 230 -11.89 18.98 -4.99
N TRP A 231 -11.24 19.13 -6.15
CA TRP A 231 -9.92 19.76 -6.23
C TRP A 231 -9.94 21.23 -5.77
N LYS A 232 -10.98 21.99 -6.12
CA LYS A 232 -11.18 23.35 -5.63
C LYS A 232 -11.37 23.38 -4.11
N ASP A 233 -12.16 22.45 -3.57
CA ASP A 233 -12.45 22.34 -2.14
C ASP A 233 -11.19 21.93 -1.35
N VAL A 234 -10.39 21.01 -1.88
CA VAL A 234 -9.08 20.63 -1.30
C VAL A 234 -8.17 21.85 -1.22
N LYS A 235 -8.06 22.64 -2.31
CA LYS A 235 -7.22 23.85 -2.32
C LYS A 235 -7.72 24.95 -1.39
N ALA A 236 -9.02 25.08 -1.23
CA ALA A 236 -9.64 26.08 -0.36
C ALA A 236 -9.40 25.77 1.13
N LYS A 237 -9.23 24.51 1.51
CA LYS A 237 -8.98 24.07 2.88
C LYS A 237 -7.48 23.92 3.13
N ALA A 238 -6.83 24.98 3.62
CA ALA A 238 -5.37 25.04 3.83
C ALA A 238 -4.81 23.84 4.60
N VAL A 239 -5.47 23.40 5.69
CA VAL A 239 -5.03 22.25 6.49
C VAL A 239 -5.07 20.95 5.68
N LEU A 240 -6.15 20.70 4.94
CA LEU A 240 -6.31 19.51 4.11
C LEU A 240 -5.26 19.48 2.99
N PHE A 241 -5.07 20.58 2.29
CA PHE A 241 -4.06 20.69 1.22
C PHE A 241 -2.64 20.47 1.76
N GLN A 242 -2.29 21.14 2.87
CA GLN A 242 -0.98 20.95 3.51
C GLN A 242 -0.78 19.52 3.99
N PHE A 243 -1.84 18.84 4.45
CA PHE A 243 -1.75 17.45 4.85
C PHE A 243 -1.52 16.50 3.68
N ILE A 244 -2.15 16.74 2.52
CA ILE A 244 -1.84 15.97 1.28
C ILE A 244 -0.37 16.14 0.90
N VAL A 245 0.19 17.35 0.98
CA VAL A 245 1.62 17.59 0.73
C VAL A 245 2.49 16.89 1.79
N THR A 246 2.07 16.89 3.05
CA THR A 246 2.75 16.14 4.12
C THR A 246 2.76 14.63 3.79
N TYR A 247 1.61 14.10 3.38
CA TYR A 247 1.46 12.70 3.02
C TYR A 247 2.27 12.32 1.78
N PHE A 248 2.40 13.23 0.82
CA PHE A 248 3.30 13.06 -0.32
C PHE A 248 4.73 12.75 0.12
N PHE A 249 5.31 13.54 1.03
CA PHE A 249 6.65 13.29 1.55
C PHE A 249 6.74 12.03 2.42
N ILE A 250 5.72 11.74 3.22
CA ILE A 250 5.65 10.50 4.02
C ILE A 250 5.70 9.29 3.08
N SER A 251 4.85 9.25 2.06
CA SER A 251 4.75 8.14 1.12
C SER A 251 6.01 8.01 0.27
N MET A 252 6.55 9.14 -0.21
CA MET A 252 7.81 9.18 -0.95
C MET A 252 8.95 8.53 -0.17
N GLY A 253 9.13 8.92 1.10
CA GLY A 253 10.19 8.36 1.94
C GLY A 253 9.95 6.90 2.29
N LEU A 254 8.74 6.55 2.73
CA LEU A 254 8.41 5.24 3.28
C LEU A 254 8.44 4.14 2.23
N GLN A 255 7.78 4.31 1.09
CA GLN A 255 7.74 3.30 0.03
C GLN A 255 9.11 3.09 -0.59
N THR A 256 9.87 4.19 -0.75
CA THR A 256 11.23 4.13 -1.27
C THR A 256 12.19 3.46 -0.29
N LEU A 257 12.06 3.74 1.01
CA LEU A 257 12.89 3.12 2.05
C LEU A 257 12.74 1.60 2.07
N VAL A 258 11.51 1.08 1.98
CA VAL A 258 11.23 -0.37 1.96
C VAL A 258 11.95 -1.04 0.77
N LEU A 259 11.88 -0.42 -0.42
CA LEU A 259 12.53 -0.94 -1.62
C LEU A 259 14.06 -0.95 -1.49
N ILE A 260 14.66 0.21 -1.11
CA ILE A 260 16.12 0.35 -1.09
C ILE A 260 16.73 -0.42 0.09
N ALA A 261 16.05 -0.55 1.22
CA ALA A 261 16.53 -1.36 2.33
C ALA A 261 16.74 -2.83 1.92
N SER A 262 15.89 -3.36 1.05
CA SER A 262 16.05 -4.72 0.50
C SER A 262 17.27 -4.81 -0.42
N LEU A 263 17.48 -3.83 -1.30
CA LEU A 263 18.67 -3.77 -2.17
C LEU A 263 19.97 -3.62 -1.34
N PHE A 264 19.97 -2.72 -0.37
CA PHE A 264 21.09 -2.55 0.56
C PHE A 264 21.46 -3.84 1.30
N ALA A 265 20.44 -4.58 1.77
CA ALA A 265 20.65 -5.86 2.46
C ALA A 265 21.29 -6.90 1.55
N LEU A 266 20.86 -6.99 0.29
CA LEU A 266 21.46 -7.90 -0.70
C LEU A 266 22.88 -7.51 -1.05
N GLU A 267 23.13 -6.23 -1.36
CA GLU A 267 24.42 -5.75 -1.86
C GLU A 267 25.51 -5.63 -0.79
N LYS A 268 25.16 -5.11 0.39
CA LYS A 268 26.14 -4.76 1.44
C LYS A 268 26.22 -5.77 2.56
N LEU A 269 25.10 -6.36 2.94
CA LEU A 269 25.05 -7.32 4.06
C LEU A 269 25.05 -8.78 3.58
N HIS A 270 24.98 -9.00 2.26
CA HIS A 270 24.89 -10.31 1.62
C HIS A 270 23.81 -11.19 2.22
N VAL A 271 22.68 -10.58 2.62
CA VAL A 271 21.53 -11.25 3.20
C VAL A 271 20.86 -12.11 2.13
N GLY A 272 20.63 -13.38 2.43
CA GLY A 272 20.00 -14.32 1.49
C GLY A 272 18.49 -14.03 1.30
N LYS A 273 17.91 -14.55 0.22
CA LYS A 273 16.46 -14.39 -0.10
C LYS A 273 15.56 -14.84 1.04
N THR A 274 15.85 -15.97 1.68
CA THR A 274 15.11 -16.48 2.85
C THR A 274 15.13 -15.49 4.02
N GLN A 275 16.28 -14.87 4.29
CA GLN A 275 16.41 -13.88 5.37
C GLN A 275 15.62 -12.60 5.06
N LEU A 276 15.51 -12.17 3.80
CA LEU A 276 14.64 -11.05 3.40
C LEU A 276 13.17 -11.37 3.65
N ILE A 277 12.73 -12.59 3.35
CA ILE A 277 11.35 -13.02 3.61
C ILE A 277 11.07 -13.06 5.13
N ILE A 278 12.01 -13.57 5.92
CA ILE A 278 11.93 -13.53 7.39
C ILE A 278 11.84 -12.09 7.89
N THR A 279 12.65 -11.17 7.31
CA THR A 279 12.60 -9.76 7.66
C THR A 279 11.24 -9.14 7.32
N ALA A 280 10.65 -9.50 6.17
CA ALA A 280 9.31 -9.06 5.81
C ALA A 280 8.26 -9.52 6.83
N LEU A 281 8.33 -10.76 7.32
CA LEU A 281 7.47 -11.25 8.41
C LEU A 281 7.70 -10.49 9.72
N ILE A 282 8.96 -10.22 10.08
CA ILE A 282 9.31 -9.41 11.27
C ILE A 282 8.67 -8.02 11.16
N ILE A 283 8.78 -7.36 10.01
CA ILE A 283 8.17 -6.05 9.74
C ILE A 283 6.66 -6.12 9.93
N GLN A 284 5.98 -7.16 9.43
CA GLN A 284 4.53 -7.32 9.55
C GLN A 284 4.10 -7.49 11.01
N PHE A 285 4.74 -8.39 11.78
CA PHE A 285 4.39 -8.60 13.18
C PHE A 285 4.69 -7.37 14.05
N ALA A 286 5.84 -6.71 13.83
CA ALA A 286 6.17 -5.44 14.48
C ALA A 286 5.17 -4.34 14.11
N GLY A 287 4.70 -4.32 12.86
CA GLY A 287 3.69 -3.40 12.36
C GLY A 287 2.35 -3.52 13.08
N ILE A 288 1.92 -4.74 13.45
CA ILE A 288 0.70 -4.93 14.26
C ILE A 288 0.79 -4.14 15.57
N LEU A 289 1.93 -4.26 16.26
CA LEU A 289 2.16 -3.55 17.51
C LEU A 289 2.23 -2.03 17.30
N GLY A 290 2.92 -1.60 16.23
CA GLY A 290 3.06 -0.19 15.85
C GLY A 290 1.70 0.46 15.57
N ALA A 291 0.85 -0.15 14.75
CA ALA A 291 -0.47 0.38 14.44
C ALA A 291 -1.32 0.58 15.70
N ILE A 292 -1.34 -0.43 16.59
CA ILE A 292 -2.11 -0.36 17.85
C ILE A 292 -1.55 0.70 18.79
N PHE A 293 -0.21 0.76 18.94
CA PHE A 293 0.46 1.73 19.81
C PHE A 293 0.18 3.17 19.39
N PHE A 294 0.40 3.49 18.10
CA PHE A 294 0.22 4.85 17.60
C PHE A 294 -1.24 5.29 17.56
N ALA A 295 -2.20 4.39 17.35
CA ALA A 295 -3.61 4.72 17.49
C ALA A 295 -4.02 5.04 18.95
N ARG A 296 -3.39 4.41 19.95
CA ARG A 296 -3.60 4.79 21.35
C ARG A 296 -2.96 6.15 21.67
N LEU A 297 -1.77 6.40 21.14
CA LEU A 297 -1.07 7.67 21.31
C LEU A 297 -1.86 8.83 20.68
N SER A 298 -2.43 8.61 19.48
CA SER A 298 -3.23 9.60 18.77
C SER A 298 -4.50 9.96 19.58
N LYS A 299 -5.17 8.97 20.14
CA LYS A 299 -6.32 9.20 21.02
C LYS A 299 -5.98 10.07 22.25
N ALA A 300 -4.76 9.91 22.79
CA ALA A 300 -4.32 10.63 23.99
C ALA A 300 -3.78 12.04 23.71
N LYS A 301 -3.11 12.24 22.57
CA LYS A 301 -2.32 13.45 22.29
C LYS A 301 -2.66 14.12 20.94
N GLY A 302 -3.59 13.56 20.18
CA GLY A 302 -3.95 14.01 18.83
C GLY A 302 -3.10 13.41 17.71
N ASN A 303 -3.62 13.44 16.52
CA ASN A 303 -3.04 12.76 15.35
C ASN A 303 -1.71 13.35 14.91
N PHE A 304 -1.58 14.67 14.85
CA PHE A 304 -0.32 15.32 14.43
C PHE A 304 0.84 15.02 15.39
N PHE A 305 0.56 15.01 16.70
CA PHE A 305 1.55 14.62 17.70
C PHE A 305 1.95 13.15 17.55
N ALA A 306 0.98 12.26 17.40
CA ALA A 306 1.23 10.83 17.27
C ALA A 306 1.98 10.49 15.97
N LEU A 307 1.67 11.16 14.85
CA LEU A 307 2.31 10.95 13.54
C LEU A 307 3.77 11.45 13.51
N PHE A 308 4.13 12.38 14.38
CA PHE A 308 5.51 12.88 14.47
C PHE A 308 6.52 11.78 14.85
N PHE A 309 6.17 10.89 15.78
CA PHE A 309 7.09 9.86 16.27
C PHE A 309 7.48 8.80 15.24
N PRO A 310 6.55 8.18 14.49
CA PRO A 310 6.95 7.26 13.43
C PRO A 310 7.84 7.92 12.37
N LEU A 311 7.64 9.22 12.06
CA LEU A 311 8.54 9.94 11.15
C LEU A 311 9.93 10.15 11.74
N LEU A 312 10.05 10.39 13.06
CA LEU A 312 11.35 10.44 13.73
C LEU A 312 12.06 9.09 13.70
N ILE A 313 11.33 7.98 13.91
CA ILE A 313 11.91 6.64 13.82
C ILE A 313 12.42 6.38 12.40
N LEU A 314 11.63 6.70 11.37
CA LEU A 314 12.03 6.54 9.96
C LEU A 314 13.25 7.40 9.60
N LEU A 315 13.30 8.63 10.07
CA LEU A 315 14.48 9.49 9.95
C LEU A 315 15.70 8.87 10.65
N GLY A 316 15.54 8.37 11.87
CA GLY A 316 16.60 7.68 12.61
C GLY A 316 17.12 6.43 11.89
N ILE A 317 16.24 5.64 11.29
CA ILE A 317 16.61 4.49 10.45
C ILE A 317 17.49 4.94 9.28
N CYS A 318 17.10 5.98 8.54
CA CYS A 318 17.89 6.49 7.42
C CYS A 318 19.28 6.97 7.86
N LEU A 319 19.37 7.66 8.97
CA LEU A 319 20.65 8.16 9.50
C LEU A 319 21.54 7.04 10.06
N SER A 320 20.92 5.97 10.61
CA SER A 320 21.65 4.84 11.17
C SER A 320 22.19 3.85 10.13
N VAL A 321 21.89 4.02 8.85
CA VAL A 321 22.31 3.06 7.80
C VAL A 321 23.82 2.83 7.74
N VAL A 322 24.62 3.84 8.11
CA VAL A 322 26.09 3.73 8.17
C VAL A 322 26.59 2.79 9.29
N LEU A 323 25.75 2.53 10.29
CA LEU A 323 26.03 1.67 11.43
C LEU A 323 25.58 0.22 11.21
N ILE A 324 24.81 -0.04 10.15
CA ILE A 324 24.28 -1.37 9.86
C ILE A 324 25.34 -2.18 9.13
N VAL A 325 26.08 -3.01 9.88
CA VAL A 325 27.20 -3.80 9.35
C VAL A 325 26.94 -5.31 9.36
N ASN A 326 25.84 -5.77 9.93
CA ASN A 326 25.51 -7.20 10.02
C ASN A 326 23.99 -7.46 9.99
N SER A 327 23.61 -8.72 9.78
CA SER A 327 22.23 -9.17 9.69
C SER A 327 21.42 -8.94 10.98
N THR A 328 22.06 -9.00 12.16
CA THR A 328 21.36 -8.79 13.45
C THR A 328 20.88 -7.34 13.57
N LEU A 329 21.72 -6.37 13.24
CA LEU A 329 21.31 -4.95 13.21
C LEU A 329 20.23 -4.71 12.15
N PHE A 330 20.32 -5.40 11.02
CA PHE A 330 19.29 -5.32 9.97
C PHE A 330 17.91 -5.79 10.47
N TYR A 331 17.84 -6.88 11.26
CA TYR A 331 16.56 -7.32 11.86
C TYR A 331 16.02 -6.31 12.88
N ILE A 332 16.88 -5.69 13.71
CA ILE A 332 16.47 -4.66 14.66
C ILE A 332 15.88 -3.44 13.91
N VAL A 333 16.52 -3.04 12.82
CA VAL A 333 16.01 -1.99 11.94
C VAL A 333 14.68 -2.41 11.31
N GLY A 334 14.53 -3.67 10.90
CA GLY A 334 13.27 -4.23 10.39
C GLY A 334 12.12 -4.12 11.40
N ILE A 335 12.36 -4.42 12.68
CA ILE A 335 11.38 -4.23 13.76
C ILE A 335 10.98 -2.75 13.86
N SER A 336 11.96 -1.85 13.91
CA SER A 336 11.73 -0.40 14.01
C SER A 336 10.97 0.13 12.81
N LEU A 337 11.33 -0.34 11.60
CA LEU A 337 10.65 0.00 10.35
C LEU A 337 9.19 -0.47 10.38
N GLY A 338 8.92 -1.70 10.79
CA GLY A 338 7.55 -2.24 10.90
C GLY A 338 6.68 -1.39 11.82
N ILE A 339 7.16 -1.09 13.02
CA ILE A 339 6.46 -0.25 14.00
C ILE A 339 6.15 1.13 13.41
N ALA A 340 7.16 1.79 12.82
CA ALA A 340 7.01 3.14 12.29
C ALA A 340 6.13 3.18 11.03
N MET A 341 6.31 2.23 10.12
CA MET A 341 5.54 2.12 8.87
C MET A 341 4.05 2.00 9.15
N ALA A 342 3.66 1.03 9.97
CA ALA A 342 2.26 0.79 10.31
C ALA A 342 1.64 1.97 11.05
N GLY A 343 2.38 2.59 11.97
CA GLY A 343 1.97 3.81 12.65
C GLY A 343 1.75 4.98 11.69
N ALA A 344 2.71 5.25 10.81
CA ALA A 344 2.61 6.33 9.82
C ALA A 344 1.44 6.12 8.85
N GLN A 345 1.30 4.92 8.28
CA GLN A 345 0.24 4.63 7.30
C GLN A 345 -1.16 4.66 7.92
N SER A 346 -1.35 4.02 9.09
CA SER A 346 -2.66 3.97 9.74
C SER A 346 -3.12 5.35 10.22
N LEU A 347 -2.20 6.16 10.79
CA LEU A 347 -2.50 7.51 11.21
C LEU A 347 -2.65 8.49 10.03
N ALA A 348 -1.86 8.35 8.97
CA ALA A 348 -2.03 9.20 7.79
C ALA A 348 -3.42 9.02 7.18
N ARG A 349 -3.90 7.77 7.02
CA ARG A 349 -5.24 7.45 6.52
C ARG A 349 -6.34 8.05 7.41
N SER A 350 -6.27 7.85 8.72
CA SER A 350 -7.29 8.36 9.64
C SER A 350 -7.22 9.88 9.80
N THR A 351 -6.03 10.48 9.81
CA THR A 351 -5.87 11.94 9.86
C THR A 351 -6.47 12.61 8.63
N TYR A 352 -6.19 12.04 7.44
CA TYR A 352 -6.79 12.54 6.21
C TYR A 352 -8.32 12.46 6.26
N SER A 353 -8.86 11.31 6.68
CA SER A 353 -10.31 11.08 6.84
C SER A 353 -10.95 12.12 7.77
N LYS A 354 -10.33 12.43 8.90
CA LYS A 354 -10.80 13.46 9.87
C LYS A 354 -10.76 14.88 9.34
N LEU A 355 -9.88 15.18 8.39
CA LEU A 355 -9.74 16.50 7.77
C LEU A 355 -10.74 16.76 6.65
N LEU A 356 -11.45 15.74 6.18
CA LEU A 356 -12.44 15.88 5.12
C LEU A 356 -13.56 16.82 5.55
N PRO A 357 -14.13 17.61 4.62
CA PRO A 357 -15.36 18.34 4.88
C PRO A 357 -16.52 17.36 5.10
N GLU A 358 -17.63 17.85 5.64
CA GLU A 358 -18.91 17.15 5.56
C GLU A 358 -19.31 17.07 4.08
N THR A 359 -19.35 15.87 3.54
CA THR A 359 -19.57 15.62 2.10
C THR A 359 -20.04 14.19 1.88
N HIS A 360 -20.61 13.93 0.72
CA HIS A 360 -20.88 12.59 0.22
C HIS A 360 -19.80 12.11 -0.79
N ASP A 361 -18.87 13.01 -1.17
CA ASP A 361 -17.87 12.80 -2.23
C ASP A 361 -16.59 12.12 -1.70
N HIS A 362 -16.73 11.19 -0.76
CA HIS A 362 -15.59 10.58 -0.05
C HIS A 362 -14.64 9.85 -1.00
N ALA A 363 -15.14 9.17 -2.04
CA ALA A 363 -14.27 8.46 -2.98
C ALA A 363 -13.42 9.43 -3.80
N SER A 364 -13.98 10.56 -4.23
CA SER A 364 -13.26 11.61 -4.95
C SER A 364 -12.16 12.22 -4.08
N PHE A 365 -12.41 12.51 -2.80
CA PHE A 365 -11.38 12.98 -1.88
C PHE A 365 -10.28 11.94 -1.68
N PHE A 366 -10.62 10.68 -1.43
CA PHE A 366 -9.61 9.62 -1.26
C PHE A 366 -8.85 9.30 -2.54
N SER A 367 -9.40 9.58 -3.72
CA SER A 367 -8.64 9.48 -4.97
C SER A 367 -7.46 10.45 -5.01
N PHE A 368 -7.59 11.68 -4.52
CA PHE A 368 -6.46 12.62 -4.41
C PHE A 368 -5.42 12.17 -3.41
N PHE A 369 -5.84 11.55 -2.30
CA PHE A 369 -4.93 10.94 -1.34
C PHE A 369 -4.12 9.80 -1.98
N ASP A 370 -4.78 8.89 -2.70
CA ASP A 370 -4.15 7.78 -3.41
C ASP A 370 -3.23 8.26 -4.55
N VAL A 371 -3.69 9.22 -5.37
CA VAL A 371 -2.87 9.83 -6.43
C VAL A 371 -1.61 10.47 -5.87
N SER A 372 -1.72 11.19 -4.75
CA SER A 372 -0.56 11.76 -4.05
C SER A 372 0.44 10.68 -3.65
N GLU A 373 -0.02 9.55 -3.11
CA GLU A 373 0.81 8.40 -2.77
C GLU A 373 1.53 7.81 -3.98
N LYS A 374 0.80 7.53 -5.07
CA LYS A 374 1.36 6.89 -6.27
C LYS A 374 2.41 7.77 -6.96
N ILE A 375 2.14 9.08 -7.08
CA ILE A 375 3.11 10.03 -7.64
C ILE A 375 4.32 10.13 -6.70
N ALA A 376 4.12 10.24 -5.39
CA ALA A 376 5.20 10.30 -4.41
C ALA A 376 6.10 9.06 -4.46
N THR A 377 5.49 7.87 -4.52
CA THR A 377 6.21 6.60 -4.65
C THR A 377 7.04 6.57 -5.93
N THR A 378 6.46 6.95 -7.06
CA THR A 378 7.17 6.98 -8.35
C THR A 378 8.35 7.95 -8.32
N VAL A 379 8.15 9.18 -7.85
CA VAL A 379 9.22 10.17 -7.72
C VAL A 379 10.32 9.70 -6.76
N GLY A 380 9.93 9.10 -5.64
CA GLY A 380 10.86 8.54 -4.66
C GLY A 380 11.72 7.42 -5.25
N MET A 381 11.11 6.47 -5.94
CA MET A 381 11.81 5.36 -6.59
C MET A 381 12.78 5.85 -7.67
N LEU A 382 12.37 6.81 -8.52
CA LEU A 382 13.24 7.38 -9.55
C LEU A 382 14.43 8.13 -8.93
N THR A 383 14.19 8.94 -7.90
CA THR A 383 15.24 9.65 -7.17
C THR A 383 16.22 8.66 -6.55
N ALA A 384 15.71 7.64 -5.92
CA ALA A 384 16.53 6.63 -5.25
C ALA A 384 17.33 5.77 -6.24
N ALA A 385 16.72 5.39 -7.37
CA ALA A 385 17.41 4.66 -8.43
C ALA A 385 18.58 5.50 -9.00
N PHE A 386 18.34 6.79 -9.26
CA PHE A 386 19.40 7.69 -9.74
C PHE A 386 20.54 7.82 -8.72
N VAL A 387 20.21 8.05 -7.44
CA VAL A 387 21.24 8.18 -6.38
C VAL A 387 21.96 6.85 -6.16
N SER A 388 21.26 5.72 -6.19
CA SER A 388 21.87 4.40 -6.03
C SER A 388 22.85 4.10 -7.16
N TYR A 389 22.49 4.45 -8.40
CA TYR A 389 23.36 4.28 -9.55
C TYR A 389 24.66 5.12 -9.47
N GLN A 390 24.55 6.37 -9.02
CA GLN A 390 25.69 7.29 -8.94
C GLN A 390 26.54 7.11 -7.67
N PHE A 391 25.92 6.82 -6.54
CA PHE A 391 26.54 6.92 -5.22
C PHE A 391 26.35 5.67 -4.34
N GLY A 392 25.68 4.63 -4.84
CA GLY A 392 25.41 3.38 -4.14
C GLY A 392 24.17 3.40 -3.25
N SER A 393 23.68 2.21 -2.89
CA SER A 393 22.43 2.00 -2.14
C SER A 393 22.42 2.64 -0.74
N GLN A 394 23.56 2.69 -0.06
CA GLN A 394 23.70 3.33 1.25
C GLN A 394 23.42 4.85 1.19
N ASN A 395 23.96 5.54 0.19
CA ASN A 395 23.72 6.97 0.00
C ASN A 395 22.27 7.25 -0.44
N SER A 396 21.63 6.32 -1.14
CA SER A 396 20.22 6.40 -1.47
C SER A 396 19.35 6.36 -0.20
N ILE A 397 19.70 5.56 0.80
CA ILE A 397 18.99 5.57 2.10
C ILE A 397 19.25 6.88 2.85
N LEU A 398 20.49 7.38 2.85
CA LEU A 398 20.83 8.65 3.51
C LEU A 398 20.05 9.83 2.94
N ILE A 399 19.82 9.90 1.63
CA ILE A 399 19.06 11.01 1.02
C ILE A 399 17.59 11.00 1.45
N LEU A 400 17.03 9.83 1.81
CA LEU A 400 15.67 9.74 2.33
C LEU A 400 15.53 10.46 3.68
N SER A 401 16.62 10.68 4.42
CA SER A 401 16.60 11.48 5.64
C SER A 401 16.13 12.91 5.36
N VAL A 402 16.52 13.50 4.23
CA VAL A 402 16.05 14.83 3.80
C VAL A 402 14.55 14.81 3.53
N ILE A 403 14.05 13.73 2.89
CA ILE A 403 12.62 13.57 2.60
C ILE A 403 11.82 13.47 3.91
N PHE A 404 12.29 12.67 4.87
CA PHE A 404 11.63 12.60 6.19
C PHE A 404 11.72 13.90 6.98
N MET A 405 12.83 14.65 6.89
CA MET A 405 12.90 16.00 7.46
C MET A 405 11.87 16.94 6.82
N MET A 406 11.68 16.88 5.51
CA MET A 406 10.63 17.66 4.82
C MET A 406 9.23 17.22 5.26
N ALA A 407 8.98 15.91 5.43
CA ALA A 407 7.72 15.38 5.94
C ALA A 407 7.44 15.92 7.36
N ILE A 408 8.42 15.89 8.25
CA ILE A 408 8.34 16.42 9.61
C ILE A 408 8.08 17.93 9.60
N PHE A 409 8.81 18.69 8.78
CA PHE A 409 8.61 20.13 8.63
C PHE A 409 7.19 20.45 8.17
N MET A 410 6.71 19.78 7.12
CA MET A 410 5.37 19.96 6.59
C MET A 410 4.29 19.53 7.59
N LEU A 411 4.51 18.45 8.35
CA LEU A 411 3.61 18.03 9.44
C LEU A 411 3.47 19.12 10.51
N ARG A 412 4.58 19.71 10.94
CA ARG A 412 4.57 20.81 11.91
C ARG A 412 3.87 22.06 11.38
N LYS A 413 4.09 22.39 10.11
CA LYS A 413 3.39 23.49 9.44
C LYS A 413 1.89 23.23 9.42
N THR A 414 1.47 22.03 9.01
CA THR A 414 0.05 21.61 8.98
C THR A 414 -0.58 21.69 10.37
N GLN A 415 0.13 21.21 11.40
CA GLN A 415 -0.33 21.29 12.80
C GLN A 415 -0.56 22.73 13.26
N ARG A 416 0.38 23.64 12.97
CA ARG A 416 0.24 25.06 13.33
C ARG A 416 -0.96 25.70 12.63
N THR A 417 -1.15 25.42 11.32
CA THR A 417 -2.32 25.92 10.57
C THR A 417 -3.62 25.35 11.14
N ALA A 418 -3.65 24.08 11.53
CA ALA A 418 -4.82 23.46 12.16
C ALA A 418 -5.17 24.13 13.51
N GLN A 419 -4.15 24.42 14.33
CA GLN A 419 -4.35 25.13 15.61
C GLN A 419 -4.91 26.54 15.41
N LEU A 420 -4.40 27.28 14.43
CA LEU A 420 -4.89 28.63 14.10
C LEU A 420 -6.35 28.61 13.60
N ASN A 421 -6.74 27.56 12.89
CA ASN A 421 -8.11 27.38 12.38
C ASN A 421 -9.04 26.71 13.40
N GLY A 422 -8.59 26.40 14.62
CA GLY A 422 -9.40 25.73 15.65
C GLY A 422 -9.73 24.28 15.33
N THR A 423 -9.04 23.65 14.36
CA THR A 423 -9.27 22.25 13.95
C THR A 423 -8.67 21.34 15.02
N LYS A 424 -9.51 20.60 15.75
CA LYS A 424 -9.10 19.59 16.75
C LYS A 424 -9.17 18.21 16.11
N ILE A 425 -8.05 17.53 15.94
CA ILE A 425 -7.95 16.13 15.46
C ILE A 425 -6.87 15.35 16.23
#